data_d1f3b62dbe2c60c995bff87fbc65ac52
#
_entry.id   d1f3b62dbe2c60c995bff87fbc65ac52
#
_cell.length_a   1.000
_cell.length_b   1.000
_cell.length_c   1.000
_cell.angle_alpha   90.00
_cell.angle_beta   90.00
_cell.angle_gamma   90.00
#
_symmetry.space_group_name_H-M   'P 1'
#
loop_
_entity.id
_entity.type
_entity.pdbx_description
1 polymer ?
#
loop_
_entity_poly.entity_id
_entity_poly.type
_entity_poly.pdbx_seq_one_letter_code
_entity_poly.pdbx_strand_id
1 'polypeptide(L)'
;MRKTLVVGLSLVLAAACGSSNSQQKNEEAAEKAPVATETTKVEPVNEIPKAVQQPAPKVQNSMLLGEIEKQDFLSPPFDSWFNSNYDNYTPGTAEIEKIKANLKDIDMVRIYMGTWCPDSRREVPHFFKILEAADYDLDNVQMVAVDRSKIAPDGSQELYNVFRVPTFIFYRNGKEIGRYVEHSRESIEKDIAKIVSGEAYKHSYEN
;
A
#
# COMPACT_ATOMS: atom_id res chain seq x y z
N MET A 1 8.17 56.68 18.87
CA MET A 1 9.37 57.46 18.46
C MET A 1 10.07 56.72 17.33
N ARG A 2 9.99 57.37 16.16
CA ARG A 2 11.02 57.54 15.10
C ARG A 2 11.65 56.26 14.58
N LYS A 3 11.27 55.81 13.35
CA LYS A 3 11.82 56.17 12.02
C LYS A 3 13.27 55.70 11.84
N THR A 4 13.57 54.85 10.84
CA THR A 4 14.05 55.35 9.56
C THR A 4 14.10 54.25 8.49
N LEU A 5 13.69 54.64 7.31
CA LEU A 5 13.71 54.06 5.98
C LEU A 5 15.12 54.23 5.38
N VAL A 6 15.65 53.26 4.62
CA VAL A 6 16.64 53.53 3.57
C VAL A 6 16.35 52.67 2.36
N VAL A 7 16.07 53.41 1.27
CA VAL A 7 15.92 52.96 -0.11
C VAL A 7 17.30 52.99 -0.76
N GLY A 8 17.62 51.98 -1.55
CA GLY A 8 18.83 51.98 -2.38
C GLY A 8 18.55 51.32 -3.73
N LEU A 9 18.20 52.14 -4.67
CA LEU A 9 18.03 51.88 -6.09
C LEU A 9 19.40 52.03 -6.78
N SER A 10 19.83 51.05 -7.59
CA SER A 10 20.86 51.29 -8.59
C SER A 10 20.67 50.39 -9.81
N LEU A 11 20.34 51.07 -10.87
CA LEU A 11 20.19 50.68 -12.26
C LEU A 11 21.51 50.90 -12.98
N VAL A 12 22.04 49.94 -13.76
CA VAL A 12 22.96 50.23 -14.88
C VAL A 12 22.68 49.31 -16.06
N LEU A 13 22.44 49.94 -17.18
CA LEU A 13 22.31 49.46 -18.57
C LEU A 13 23.69 49.28 -19.24
N ALA A 14 23.72 48.45 -20.26
CA ALA A 14 24.23 48.65 -21.63
C ALA A 14 24.70 47.30 -22.22
N ALA A 15 24.10 46.77 -23.29
CA ALA A 15 24.31 47.01 -24.72
C ALA A 15 25.74 46.59 -25.19
N ALA A 16 25.99 45.85 -26.23
CA ALA A 16 25.48 45.77 -27.58
C ALA A 16 26.27 44.72 -28.42
N CYS A 17 25.60 44.23 -29.45
CA CYS A 17 26.05 43.95 -30.83
C CYS A 17 27.24 43.07 -31.18
N GLY A 18 26.97 42.23 -32.21
CA GLY A 18 27.95 41.75 -33.19
C GLY A 18 27.52 40.49 -33.93
N SER A 19 26.88 40.68 -34.98
CA SER A 19 26.62 40.09 -36.28
C SER A 19 27.69 39.17 -36.90
N SER A 20 27.18 38.27 -37.65
CA SER A 20 27.36 37.85 -39.07
C SER A 20 27.84 36.40 -39.23
N ASN A 21 27.03 35.57 -39.82
CA ASN A 21 26.80 35.21 -41.24
C ASN A 21 27.84 34.30 -41.86
N SER A 22 27.40 33.17 -42.34
CA SER A 22 27.45 32.58 -43.67
C SER A 22 27.31 31.05 -43.59
N GLN A 23 26.24 30.53 -44.08
CA GLN A 23 25.95 29.80 -45.31
C GLN A 23 26.95 28.70 -45.71
N GLN A 24 26.43 27.52 -45.83
CA GLN A 24 26.22 26.60 -46.99
C GLN A 24 26.46 25.15 -46.53
N LYS A 25 25.64 24.23 -46.77
CA LYS A 25 24.87 23.62 -47.86
C LYS A 25 25.21 22.12 -47.93
N ASN A 26 24.19 21.38 -48.12
CA ASN A 26 24.03 20.06 -48.73
C ASN A 26 24.29 18.79 -47.91
N GLU A 27 23.22 18.07 -47.85
CA GLU A 27 22.75 16.81 -48.49
C GLU A 27 23.27 15.58 -47.74
N GLU A 28 22.44 14.71 -47.43
CA GLU A 28 21.44 13.79 -47.91
C GLU A 28 21.40 12.52 -47.06
N ALA A 29 20.19 12.14 -46.75
CA ALA A 29 19.70 10.77 -46.51
C ALA A 29 20.33 9.88 -45.46
N ALA A 30 19.57 9.59 -44.39
CA ALA A 30 19.06 8.26 -44.11
C ALA A 30 18.18 8.29 -42.84
N GLU A 31 16.95 8.14 -43.08
CA GLU A 31 15.86 7.71 -42.23
C GLU A 31 16.28 6.65 -41.20
N LYS A 32 16.27 7.02 -39.92
CA LYS A 32 16.01 6.12 -38.80
C LYS A 32 15.25 6.87 -37.74
N ALA A 33 13.96 6.59 -37.68
CA ALA A 33 13.07 7.02 -36.60
C ALA A 33 13.66 6.60 -35.26
N PRO A 34 13.66 7.50 -34.24
CA PRO A 34 13.90 7.08 -32.87
C PRO A 34 12.63 6.39 -32.38
N VAL A 35 12.76 5.13 -32.01
CA VAL A 35 11.81 4.44 -31.16
C VAL A 35 11.71 5.26 -29.88
N ALA A 36 10.64 5.99 -29.74
CA ALA A 36 10.26 6.60 -28.48
C ALA A 36 9.97 5.46 -27.49
N THR A 37 10.90 5.21 -26.60
CA THR A 37 10.63 4.43 -25.40
C THR A 37 9.74 5.27 -24.53
N GLU A 38 8.45 5.10 -24.68
CA GLU A 38 7.45 5.63 -23.75
C GLU A 38 7.67 4.93 -22.41
N THR A 39 8.44 5.56 -21.55
CA THR A 39 8.52 5.17 -20.15
C THR A 39 7.18 5.55 -19.55
N THR A 40 6.23 4.64 -19.58
CA THR A 40 4.97 4.76 -18.86
C THR A 40 5.31 4.84 -17.36
N LYS A 41 5.35 6.05 -16.86
CA LYS A 41 5.43 6.32 -15.42
C LYS A 41 4.15 5.77 -14.80
N VAL A 42 4.24 4.58 -14.23
CA VAL A 42 3.14 4.00 -13.46
C VAL A 42 3.00 4.86 -12.20
N GLU A 43 2.00 5.70 -12.16
CA GLU A 43 1.62 6.39 -10.92
C GLU A 43 1.10 5.36 -9.93
N PRO A 44 1.43 5.47 -8.63
CA PRO A 44 0.90 4.56 -7.62
C PRO A 44 -0.63 4.67 -7.61
N VAL A 45 -1.29 3.53 -7.79
CA VAL A 45 -2.76 3.44 -7.74
C VAL A 45 -3.19 3.64 -6.29
N ASN A 46 -3.61 4.85 -5.96
CA ASN A 46 -4.09 5.22 -4.63
C ASN A 46 -5.62 5.08 -4.47
N GLU A 47 -6.30 4.61 -5.52
CA GLU A 47 -7.75 4.42 -5.51
C GLU A 47 -8.10 2.93 -5.58
N ILE A 48 -9.24 2.54 -4.99
CA ILE A 48 -9.76 1.18 -5.07
C ILE A 48 -10.14 0.89 -6.52
N PRO A 49 -9.50 -0.07 -7.21
CA PRO A 49 -9.95 -0.50 -8.52
C PRO A 49 -11.33 -1.15 -8.41
N LYS A 50 -12.21 -0.92 -9.38
CA LYS A 50 -13.50 -1.60 -9.44
C LYS A 50 -13.28 -3.10 -9.40
N ALA A 51 -14.04 -3.79 -8.51
CA ALA A 51 -13.94 -5.23 -8.27
C ALA A 51 -13.94 -6.01 -9.59
N VAL A 52 -12.81 -6.64 -9.86
CA VAL A 52 -12.72 -7.72 -10.85
C VAL A 52 -13.23 -8.96 -10.13
N GLN A 53 -14.20 -9.66 -10.69
CA GLN A 53 -14.66 -10.93 -10.15
C GLN A 53 -13.46 -11.88 -10.09
N GLN A 54 -13.04 -12.22 -8.91
CA GLN A 54 -11.89 -13.12 -8.69
C GLN A 54 -12.38 -14.56 -8.64
N PRO A 55 -11.62 -15.52 -9.20
CA PRO A 55 -11.97 -16.92 -9.10
C PRO A 55 -11.84 -17.40 -7.65
N ALA A 56 -12.69 -18.39 -7.29
CA ALA A 56 -12.67 -19.03 -5.97
C ALA A 56 -11.26 -19.49 -5.57
N PRO A 57 -10.93 -19.53 -4.24
CA PRO A 57 -9.61 -19.89 -3.77
C PRO A 57 -9.22 -21.31 -4.22
N LYS A 58 -7.98 -21.47 -4.64
CA LYS A 58 -7.42 -22.76 -5.03
C LYS A 58 -6.47 -23.26 -3.95
N VAL A 59 -6.68 -24.48 -3.46
CA VAL A 59 -5.70 -25.17 -2.62
C VAL A 59 -4.68 -25.84 -3.53
N GLN A 60 -3.43 -25.38 -3.44
CA GLN A 60 -2.31 -25.98 -4.17
C GLN A 60 -1.15 -26.23 -3.21
N ASN A 61 -0.64 -27.49 -3.18
CA ASN A 61 0.46 -27.89 -2.30
C ASN A 61 0.24 -27.46 -0.83
N SER A 62 -0.97 -27.65 -0.30
CA SER A 62 -1.39 -27.21 1.04
C SER A 62 -1.27 -25.70 1.27
N MET A 63 -1.39 -24.90 0.22
CA MET A 63 -1.46 -23.43 0.27
C MET A 63 -2.80 -22.98 -0.32
N LEU A 64 -3.39 -21.93 0.26
CA LEU A 64 -4.46 -21.18 -0.38
C LEU A 64 -3.85 -20.21 -1.40
N LEU A 65 -4.56 -20.00 -2.52
CA LEU A 65 -4.19 -19.06 -3.57
C LEU A 65 -5.42 -18.34 -4.11
N GLY A 66 -5.29 -17.05 -4.36
CA GLY A 66 -6.36 -16.21 -4.88
C GLY A 66 -7.20 -15.60 -3.76
N GLU A 67 -8.41 -15.20 -4.07
CA GLU A 67 -9.34 -14.63 -3.10
C GLU A 67 -9.72 -15.66 -2.05
N ILE A 68 -9.65 -15.26 -0.79
CA ILE A 68 -9.93 -16.10 0.38
C ILE A 68 -10.68 -15.28 1.44
N GLU A 69 -11.34 -16.02 2.34
CA GLU A 69 -12.08 -15.44 3.46
C GLU A 69 -11.60 -16.03 4.79
N LYS A 70 -11.97 -15.43 5.92
CA LYS A 70 -11.64 -15.94 7.26
C LYS A 70 -12.04 -17.41 7.44
N GLN A 71 -13.19 -17.81 6.90
CA GLN A 71 -13.71 -19.18 7.02
C GLN A 71 -12.82 -20.23 6.35
N ASP A 72 -12.01 -19.88 5.35
CA ASP A 72 -11.08 -20.80 4.69
C ASP A 72 -9.98 -21.30 5.64
N PHE A 73 -9.75 -20.58 6.74
CA PHE A 73 -8.80 -20.98 7.76
C PHE A 73 -9.38 -21.87 8.85
N LEU A 74 -10.71 -22.05 8.90
CA LEU A 74 -11.37 -22.80 9.98
C LEU A 74 -11.42 -24.31 9.74
N SER A 75 -10.72 -24.79 8.71
CA SER A 75 -10.63 -26.21 8.36
C SER A 75 -9.17 -26.65 8.15
N PRO A 76 -8.86 -27.97 8.34
CA PRO A 76 -7.53 -28.47 8.06
C PRO A 76 -7.06 -28.18 6.62
N PRO A 77 -5.78 -27.86 6.43
CA PRO A 77 -4.68 -27.89 7.41
C PRO A 77 -4.41 -26.53 8.07
N PHE A 78 -5.32 -25.56 7.98
CA PHE A 78 -5.08 -24.17 8.38
C PHE A 78 -5.56 -23.84 9.80
N ASP A 79 -6.61 -24.52 10.26
CA ASP A 79 -7.29 -24.29 11.53
C ASP A 79 -6.37 -24.36 12.75
N SER A 80 -5.43 -25.28 12.78
CA SER A 80 -4.56 -25.47 13.93
C SER A 80 -3.71 -24.23 14.26
N TRP A 81 -3.09 -23.63 13.25
CA TRP A 81 -2.28 -22.43 13.45
C TRP A 81 -3.14 -21.16 13.56
N PHE A 82 -4.26 -21.10 12.81
CA PHE A 82 -5.15 -19.95 12.86
C PHE A 82 -5.77 -19.81 14.25
N ASN A 83 -6.43 -20.87 14.75
CA ASN A 83 -7.07 -20.84 16.06
C ASN A 83 -6.04 -20.63 17.18
N SER A 84 -4.89 -21.31 17.12
CA SER A 84 -3.85 -21.14 18.14
C SER A 84 -3.37 -19.68 18.25
N ASN A 85 -3.09 -19.02 17.14
CA ASN A 85 -2.65 -17.60 17.17
C ASN A 85 -3.81 -16.67 17.55
N TYR A 86 -5.02 -16.93 17.06
CA TYR A 86 -6.18 -16.15 17.38
C TYR A 86 -6.54 -16.21 18.88
N ASP A 87 -6.58 -17.41 19.47
CA ASP A 87 -7.01 -17.61 20.86
C ASP A 87 -5.98 -17.09 21.86
N ASN A 88 -4.70 -17.25 21.56
CA ASN A 88 -3.60 -16.85 22.45
C ASN A 88 -3.24 -15.35 22.35
N TYR A 89 -3.83 -14.60 21.43
CA TYR A 89 -3.62 -13.16 21.32
C TYR A 89 -4.71 -12.38 22.06
N THR A 90 -4.29 -11.34 22.79
CA THR A 90 -5.21 -10.39 23.45
C THR A 90 -4.76 -8.98 23.12
N PRO A 91 -5.52 -8.24 22.28
CA PRO A 91 -5.18 -6.88 21.93
C PRO A 91 -5.36 -5.94 23.13
N GLY A 92 -4.57 -4.87 23.17
CA GLY A 92 -4.66 -3.84 24.20
C GLY A 92 -5.99 -3.06 24.11
N THR A 93 -6.69 -2.90 25.25
CA THR A 93 -8.00 -2.24 25.29
C THR A 93 -7.93 -0.79 24.79
N ALA A 94 -6.90 -0.04 25.16
CA ALA A 94 -6.75 1.36 24.77
C ALA A 94 -6.57 1.52 23.25
N GLU A 95 -5.79 0.64 22.64
CA GLU A 95 -5.60 0.60 21.20
C GLU A 95 -6.89 0.22 20.46
N ILE A 96 -7.63 -0.77 20.99
CA ILE A 96 -8.92 -1.18 20.40
C ILE A 96 -9.93 -0.03 20.42
N GLU A 97 -10.08 0.70 21.51
CA GLU A 97 -10.98 1.86 21.57
C GLU A 97 -10.59 2.94 20.55
N LYS A 98 -9.29 3.20 20.38
CA LYS A 98 -8.79 4.14 19.37
C LYS A 98 -9.06 3.64 17.95
N ILE A 99 -8.84 2.35 17.70
CA ILE A 99 -9.11 1.72 16.40
C ILE A 99 -10.60 1.82 16.09
N LYS A 100 -11.47 1.40 17.01
CA LYS A 100 -12.93 1.44 16.86
C LYS A 100 -13.46 2.83 16.54
N ALA A 101 -12.94 3.86 17.20
CA ALA A 101 -13.35 5.24 16.96
C ALA A 101 -13.08 5.72 15.53
N ASN A 102 -12.08 5.14 14.84
CA ASN A 102 -11.61 5.56 13.52
C ASN A 102 -11.93 4.57 12.39
N LEU A 103 -12.22 3.30 12.71
CA LEU A 103 -12.53 2.27 11.70
C LEU A 103 -13.87 2.51 10.99
N LYS A 104 -14.83 3.21 11.61
CA LYS A 104 -16.13 3.52 11.02
C LYS A 104 -16.04 4.30 9.70
N ASP A 105 -14.93 5.00 9.47
CA ASP A 105 -14.68 5.78 8.26
C ASP A 105 -13.77 5.03 7.26
N ILE A 106 -13.45 3.76 7.54
CA ILE A 106 -12.66 2.89 6.66
C ILE A 106 -13.61 2.10 5.78
N ASP A 107 -13.57 2.36 4.48
CA ASP A 107 -14.46 1.74 3.50
C ASP A 107 -14.10 0.29 3.24
N MET A 108 -12.80 -0.02 3.27
CA MET A 108 -12.28 -1.35 2.92
C MET A 108 -10.90 -1.56 3.53
N VAL A 109 -10.65 -2.80 3.90
CA VAL A 109 -9.30 -3.30 4.19
C VAL A 109 -8.95 -4.39 3.18
N ARG A 110 -7.81 -4.23 2.50
CA ARG A 110 -7.28 -5.27 1.61
C ARG A 110 -6.10 -5.96 2.25
N ILE A 111 -6.13 -7.28 2.25
CA ILE A 111 -5.09 -8.12 2.84
C ILE A 111 -4.41 -8.94 1.75
N TYR A 112 -3.09 -8.92 1.71
CA TYR A 112 -2.30 -9.91 1.00
C TYR A 112 -1.56 -10.77 2.02
N MET A 113 -1.65 -12.09 1.88
CA MET A 113 -1.02 -13.01 2.81
C MET A 113 -0.55 -14.30 2.13
N GLY A 114 0.34 -15.05 2.80
CA GLY A 114 0.74 -16.37 2.37
C GLY A 114 0.50 -17.39 3.48
N THR A 115 -0.31 -18.45 3.25
CA THR A 115 -0.53 -19.51 4.26
C THR A 115 0.74 -20.30 4.59
N TRP A 116 1.79 -20.11 3.79
CA TRP A 116 3.13 -20.66 3.99
C TRP A 116 4.04 -19.75 4.83
N CYS A 117 3.70 -18.44 4.96
CA CYS A 117 4.51 -17.42 5.63
C CYS A 117 4.26 -17.45 7.14
N PRO A 118 5.32 -17.59 7.98
CA PRO A 118 5.16 -17.56 9.44
C PRO A 118 4.58 -16.25 9.97
N ASP A 119 4.98 -15.11 9.38
CA ASP A 119 4.46 -13.80 9.78
C ASP A 119 2.97 -13.66 9.43
N SER A 120 2.54 -14.11 8.24
CA SER A 120 1.13 -14.15 7.89
C SER A 120 0.32 -15.03 8.85
N ARG A 121 0.85 -16.21 9.23
CA ARG A 121 0.18 -17.12 10.16
C ARG A 121 0.03 -16.52 11.57
N ARG A 122 0.95 -15.64 11.98
CA ARG A 122 0.88 -14.93 13.26
C ARG A 122 -0.04 -13.72 13.16
N GLU A 123 0.22 -12.83 12.21
CA GLU A 123 -0.38 -11.50 12.17
C GLU A 123 -1.84 -11.51 11.67
N VAL A 124 -2.19 -12.39 10.72
CA VAL A 124 -3.56 -12.43 10.16
C VAL A 124 -4.61 -12.82 11.22
N PRO A 125 -4.41 -13.87 12.04
CA PRO A 125 -5.34 -14.15 13.15
C PRO A 125 -5.43 -13.02 14.18
N HIS A 126 -4.30 -12.39 14.54
CA HIS A 126 -4.28 -11.23 15.43
C HIS A 126 -5.08 -10.07 14.85
N PHE A 127 -4.91 -9.81 13.56
CA PHE A 127 -5.62 -8.76 12.85
C PHE A 127 -7.13 -8.97 12.84
N PHE A 128 -7.59 -10.19 12.54
CA PHE A 128 -9.03 -10.50 12.63
C PHE A 128 -9.56 -10.28 14.03
N LYS A 129 -8.82 -10.67 15.07
CA LYS A 129 -9.23 -10.45 16.45
C LYS A 129 -9.32 -8.95 16.80
N ILE A 130 -8.43 -8.12 16.27
CA ILE A 130 -8.48 -6.66 16.41
C ILE A 130 -9.73 -6.09 15.72
N LEU A 131 -10.01 -6.50 14.47
CA LEU A 131 -11.15 -6.02 13.70
C LEU A 131 -12.48 -6.37 14.42
N GLU A 132 -12.61 -7.60 14.89
CA GLU A 132 -13.80 -8.06 15.63
C GLU A 132 -13.94 -7.35 16.97
N ALA A 133 -12.86 -7.16 17.73
CA ALA A 133 -12.89 -6.41 18.99
C ALA A 133 -13.24 -4.92 18.79
N ALA A 134 -12.94 -4.38 17.61
CA ALA A 134 -13.28 -3.02 17.21
C ALA A 134 -14.65 -2.90 16.51
N ASP A 135 -15.43 -3.99 16.44
CA ASP A 135 -16.74 -4.07 15.77
C ASP A 135 -16.70 -3.64 14.29
N TYR A 136 -15.61 -3.98 13.58
CA TYR A 136 -15.51 -3.72 12.13
C TYR A 136 -16.26 -4.78 11.34
N ASP A 137 -16.98 -4.33 10.31
CA ASP A 137 -17.72 -5.22 9.41
C ASP A 137 -16.73 -5.97 8.50
N LEU A 138 -16.65 -7.29 8.69
CA LEU A 138 -15.73 -8.14 7.93
C LEU A 138 -16.10 -8.30 6.46
N ASP A 139 -17.30 -7.95 6.04
CA ASP A 139 -17.70 -7.91 4.63
C ASP A 139 -16.90 -6.84 3.85
N ASN A 140 -16.33 -5.88 4.57
CA ASN A 140 -15.42 -4.87 4.00
C ASN A 140 -13.94 -5.31 3.99
N VAL A 141 -13.65 -6.57 4.28
CA VAL A 141 -12.30 -7.14 4.20
C VAL A 141 -12.16 -7.96 2.92
N GLN A 142 -11.23 -7.56 2.07
CA GLN A 142 -10.86 -8.32 0.88
C GLN A 142 -9.49 -8.97 1.10
N MET A 143 -9.40 -10.28 0.99
CA MET A 143 -8.16 -10.98 1.26
C MET A 143 -7.72 -11.85 0.09
N VAL A 144 -6.44 -11.74 -0.26
CA VAL A 144 -5.82 -12.49 -1.37
C VAL A 144 -4.62 -13.28 -0.85
N ALA A 145 -4.65 -14.58 -1.07
CA ALA A 145 -3.53 -15.45 -0.78
C ALA A 145 -2.58 -15.53 -1.99
N VAL A 146 -1.28 -15.43 -1.71
CA VAL A 146 -0.21 -15.46 -2.70
C VAL A 146 0.68 -16.70 -2.54
N ASP A 147 1.37 -17.06 -3.62
CA ASP A 147 2.36 -18.13 -3.62
C ASP A 147 3.66 -17.74 -2.90
N ARG A 148 4.65 -18.67 -2.87
CA ARG A 148 5.96 -18.41 -2.22
C ARG A 148 6.78 -17.33 -2.91
N SER A 149 6.50 -17.02 -4.16
CA SER A 149 7.08 -15.88 -4.89
C SER A 149 6.35 -14.58 -4.61
N LYS A 150 5.28 -14.62 -3.80
CA LYS A 150 4.37 -13.53 -3.47
C LYS A 150 3.54 -13.04 -4.67
N ILE A 151 3.22 -13.98 -5.57
CA ILE A 151 2.40 -13.73 -6.76
C ILE A 151 0.98 -14.22 -6.47
N ALA A 152 0.00 -13.35 -6.68
CA ALA A 152 -1.42 -13.68 -6.69
C ALA A 152 -1.81 -14.26 -8.07
N PRO A 153 -2.78 -15.18 -8.16
CA PRO A 153 -3.20 -15.75 -9.44
C PRO A 153 -3.67 -14.74 -10.47
N ASP A 154 -4.18 -13.60 -10.01
CA ASP A 154 -4.67 -12.47 -10.83
C ASP A 154 -3.61 -11.38 -11.07
N GLY A 155 -2.42 -11.53 -10.47
CA GLY A 155 -1.35 -10.54 -10.57
C GLY A 155 -1.60 -9.24 -9.81
N SER A 156 -2.66 -9.16 -9.01
CA SER A 156 -3.07 -7.93 -8.33
C SER A 156 -2.03 -7.39 -7.34
N GLN A 157 -1.15 -8.22 -6.80
CA GLN A 157 -0.09 -7.76 -5.89
C GLN A 157 0.81 -6.70 -6.52
N GLU A 158 1.01 -6.71 -7.84
CA GLU A 158 1.79 -5.68 -8.55
C GLU A 158 1.05 -4.35 -8.56
N LEU A 159 -0.25 -4.38 -8.87
CA LEU A 159 -1.10 -3.21 -8.89
C LEU A 159 -1.13 -2.48 -7.53
N TYR A 160 -1.12 -3.26 -6.44
CA TYR A 160 -1.14 -2.73 -5.07
C TYR A 160 0.26 -2.57 -4.47
N ASN A 161 1.33 -2.75 -5.24
CA ASN A 161 2.73 -2.64 -4.79
C ASN A 161 3.02 -3.49 -3.55
N VAL A 162 2.60 -4.77 -3.57
CA VAL A 162 2.81 -5.70 -2.46
C VAL A 162 4.07 -6.52 -2.67
N PHE A 163 5.09 -6.29 -1.85
CA PHE A 163 6.39 -6.96 -1.92
C PHE A 163 6.65 -7.90 -0.74
N ARG A 164 5.84 -7.81 0.31
CA ARG A 164 5.95 -8.56 1.55
C ARG A 164 4.58 -9.04 2.01
N VAL A 165 4.56 -10.12 2.79
CA VAL A 165 3.32 -10.65 3.38
C VAL A 165 3.52 -11.01 4.85
N PRO A 166 2.49 -10.68 5.69
CA PRO A 166 1.24 -10.05 5.32
C PRO A 166 1.39 -8.57 5.01
N THR A 167 0.50 -8.03 4.16
CA THR A 167 0.31 -6.59 3.98
C THR A 167 -1.17 -6.30 4.18
N PHE A 168 -1.51 -5.34 5.05
CA PHE A 168 -2.87 -4.85 5.30
C PHE A 168 -2.94 -3.41 4.82
N ILE A 169 -3.80 -3.15 3.82
CA ILE A 169 -3.96 -1.85 3.18
C ILE A 169 -5.31 -1.27 3.57
N PHE A 170 -5.33 -0.06 4.12
CA PHE A 170 -6.54 0.59 4.61
C PHE A 170 -6.99 1.68 3.65
N TYR A 171 -8.30 1.70 3.34
CA TYR A 171 -8.89 2.66 2.42
C TYR A 171 -9.97 3.51 3.10
N ARG A 172 -9.96 4.80 2.79
CA ARG A 172 -10.97 5.77 3.21
C ARG A 172 -11.36 6.63 2.01
N ASN A 173 -12.68 6.71 1.71
CA ASN A 173 -13.21 7.39 0.52
C ASN A 173 -12.53 6.89 -0.77
N GLY A 174 -12.32 5.58 -0.89
CA GLY A 174 -11.69 4.93 -2.03
C GLY A 174 -10.18 5.14 -2.18
N LYS A 175 -9.52 5.82 -1.22
CA LYS A 175 -8.08 6.09 -1.26
C LYS A 175 -7.35 5.37 -0.15
N GLU A 176 -6.17 4.85 -0.47
CA GLU A 176 -5.28 4.29 0.54
C GLU A 176 -4.83 5.38 1.51
N ILE A 177 -5.01 5.12 2.81
CA ILE A 177 -4.56 6.01 3.89
C ILE A 177 -3.30 5.51 4.59
N GLY A 178 -2.91 4.27 4.36
CA GLY A 178 -1.71 3.65 4.91
C GLY A 178 -1.78 2.14 4.87
N ARG A 179 -0.66 1.49 5.17
CA ARG A 179 -0.53 0.03 5.17
C ARG A 179 0.40 -0.49 6.25
N TYR A 180 0.06 -1.64 6.80
CA TYR A 180 0.94 -2.46 7.63
C TYR A 180 1.68 -3.45 6.75
N VAL A 181 2.98 -3.67 6.98
CA VAL A 181 3.80 -4.56 6.14
C VAL A 181 4.65 -5.50 6.99
N GLU A 182 4.39 -6.79 6.85
CA GLU A 182 5.11 -7.96 7.37
C GLU A 182 5.15 -8.05 8.89
N HIS A 183 5.70 -7.06 9.59
CA HIS A 183 5.77 -7.03 11.05
C HIS A 183 5.61 -5.62 11.60
N SER A 184 5.16 -5.53 12.84
CA SER A 184 4.92 -4.26 13.51
C SER A 184 6.21 -3.50 13.82
N ARG A 185 6.09 -2.17 13.91
CA ARG A 185 7.13 -1.31 14.46
C ARG A 185 7.09 -1.28 15.99
N GLU A 186 5.90 -1.23 16.56
CA GLU A 186 5.67 -1.25 18.01
C GLU A 186 4.89 -2.50 18.39
N SER A 187 3.62 -2.56 18.03
CA SER A 187 2.76 -3.73 18.09
C SER A 187 1.72 -3.60 16.98
N ILE A 188 1.09 -4.71 16.57
CA ILE A 188 0.14 -4.70 15.48
C ILE A 188 -1.03 -3.74 15.75
N GLU A 189 -1.60 -3.73 16.96
CA GLU A 189 -2.69 -2.84 17.32
C GLU A 189 -2.28 -1.37 17.38
N LYS A 190 -1.05 -1.05 17.84
CA LYS A 190 -0.55 0.33 17.87
C LYS A 190 -0.30 0.87 16.47
N ASP A 191 0.27 0.05 15.60
CA ASP A 191 0.53 0.43 14.22
C ASP A 191 -0.79 0.66 13.46
N ILE A 192 -1.77 -0.25 13.62
CA ILE A 192 -3.11 -0.09 13.04
C ILE A 192 -3.81 1.17 13.59
N ALA A 193 -3.73 1.41 14.89
CA ALA A 193 -4.32 2.59 15.52
C ALA A 193 -3.78 3.90 14.91
N LYS A 194 -2.48 3.97 14.61
CA LYS A 194 -1.88 5.12 13.92
C LYS A 194 -2.38 5.27 12.50
N ILE A 195 -2.42 4.16 11.74
CA ILE A 195 -2.89 4.17 10.35
C ILE A 195 -4.33 4.68 10.28
N VAL A 196 -5.25 4.08 11.03
CA VAL A 196 -6.69 4.42 10.93
C VAL A 196 -7.03 5.79 11.50
N SER A 197 -6.24 6.31 12.46
CA SER A 197 -6.41 7.66 12.99
C SER A 197 -5.79 8.75 12.10
N GLY A 198 -5.01 8.38 11.09
CA GLY A 198 -4.30 9.34 10.22
C GLY A 198 -3.08 9.97 10.89
N GLU A 199 -2.57 9.38 11.96
CA GLU A 199 -1.30 9.78 12.55
C GLU A 199 -0.15 9.42 11.61
N ALA A 200 0.98 10.15 11.71
CA ALA A 200 2.16 9.84 10.94
C ALA A 200 2.63 8.41 11.25
N TYR A 201 2.61 7.57 10.25
CA TYR A 201 3.02 6.18 10.32
C TYR A 201 3.88 5.82 9.11
N LYS A 202 4.95 5.10 9.37
CA LYS A 202 5.77 4.44 8.36
C LYS A 202 5.83 2.96 8.67
N HIS A 203 5.58 2.12 7.70
CA HIS A 203 5.70 0.67 7.90
C HIS A 203 7.17 0.23 8.02
N SER A 204 7.41 -1.02 8.38
CA SER A 204 8.74 -1.53 8.74
C SER A 204 9.81 -1.43 7.65
N TYR A 205 9.42 -1.15 6.40
CA TYR A 205 10.30 -1.03 5.22
C TYR A 205 10.37 0.39 4.65
N GLU A 206 9.77 1.38 5.31
CA GLU A 206 9.93 2.80 4.96
C GLU A 206 11.02 3.45 5.82
N ASN A 207 11.93 4.16 5.17
CA ASN A 207 13.01 4.91 5.82
C ASN A 207 12.56 6.29 6.32
#